data_080d02b537fa0d8c4740a3f68b471af7
#
_entry.id   080d02b537fa0d8c4740a3f68b471af7
#
_cell.length_a   1.000
_cell.length_b   1.000
_cell.length_c   1.000
_cell.angle_alpha   90.00
_cell.angle_beta   90.00
_cell.angle_gamma   90.00
#
_symmetry.space_group_name_H-M   'P 1'
#
loop_
_entity.id
_entity.type
_entity.pdbx_description
1 polymer ?
#
loop_
_entity_poly.entity_id
_entity_poly.type
_entity_poly.pdbx_seq_one_letter_code
_entity_poly.pdbx_strand_id
1 'polypeptide(L)'
;MKKSLLLAASLLVLIAATATAFAQSTHRDHPTPFTSDEIKGELNAKEIEYFYSFTAGPGEVTLTVDVKSSDGTTGTAFELLDADANKALICCEFAQADSTGATGRDIKSIKLGKGQTVILHLTPFKYGTGTYRVRISGAVALARYGHR
;
A
#
# COMPACT_ATOMS: atom_id res chain seq x y z
N MET A 1 -24.86 48.44 14.16
CA MET A 1 -25.14 47.01 14.36
C MET A 1 -24.92 46.21 13.07
N LYS A 2 -23.74 46.28 12.42
CA LYS A 2 -23.42 45.52 11.15
C LYS A 2 -22.05 44.85 11.15
N LYS A 3 -21.41 44.70 12.30
CA LYS A 3 -20.06 44.10 12.40
C LYS A 3 -20.00 42.69 13.03
N SER A 4 -21.12 42.14 13.49
CA SER A 4 -21.15 40.85 14.19
C SER A 4 -21.53 39.63 13.30
N LEU A 5 -21.83 39.84 12.02
CA LEU A 5 -22.30 38.76 11.13
C LEU A 5 -21.18 38.14 10.30
N LEU A 6 -20.00 38.73 10.27
CA LEU A 6 -18.88 38.26 9.46
C LEU A 6 -17.94 37.26 10.19
N LEU A 7 -18.06 37.14 11.50
CA LEU A 7 -17.24 36.20 12.30
C LEU A 7 -17.81 34.80 12.41
N ALA A 8 -19.09 34.60 12.11
CA ALA A 8 -19.72 33.27 12.19
C ALA A 8 -19.51 32.41 10.94
N ALA A 9 -19.16 33.02 9.81
CA ALA A 9 -18.97 32.29 8.54
C ALA A 9 -17.59 31.68 8.40
N SER A 10 -16.60 32.12 9.17
CA SER A 10 -15.21 31.58 9.06
C SER A 10 -14.94 30.32 9.88
N LEU A 11 -15.86 29.91 10.76
CA LEU A 11 -15.66 28.75 11.62
C LEU A 11 -16.23 27.44 11.03
N LEU A 12 -16.95 27.52 9.92
CA LEU A 12 -17.64 26.37 9.34
C LEU A 12 -16.84 25.66 8.22
N VAL A 13 -15.69 26.16 7.82
CA VAL A 13 -14.90 25.62 6.69
C VAL A 13 -13.74 24.71 7.16
N LEU A 14 -13.53 24.55 8.45
CA LEU A 14 -12.38 23.80 8.97
C LEU A 14 -12.67 22.32 9.34
N ILE A 15 -13.82 21.75 8.95
CA ILE A 15 -14.22 20.38 9.35
C ILE A 15 -14.32 19.44 8.15
N ALA A 16 -13.55 19.62 7.11
CA ALA A 16 -13.65 18.72 5.95
C ALA A 16 -12.30 18.31 5.38
N ALA A 17 -11.41 17.76 6.17
CA ALA A 17 -10.30 16.92 5.66
C ALA A 17 -9.70 16.05 6.77
N THR A 18 -10.49 15.28 7.48
CA THR A 18 -9.96 14.08 8.12
C THR A 18 -9.87 13.00 7.05
N ALA A 19 -8.86 13.09 6.19
CA ALA A 19 -8.39 11.92 5.50
C ALA A 19 -8.05 10.90 6.59
N THR A 20 -8.87 9.87 6.76
CA THR A 20 -8.54 8.73 7.61
C THR A 20 -7.31 8.09 6.98
N ALA A 21 -6.13 8.52 7.41
CA ALA A 21 -4.92 7.80 7.19
C ALA A 21 -5.11 6.47 7.93
N PHE A 22 -5.51 5.42 7.22
CA PHE A 22 -5.50 4.08 7.79
C PHE A 22 -4.06 3.79 8.18
N ALA A 23 -3.83 3.60 9.47
CA ALA A 23 -2.54 3.18 9.98
C ALA A 23 -2.19 1.86 9.28
N GLN A 24 -1.06 1.85 8.58
CA GLN A 24 -0.54 0.65 7.95
C GLN A 24 -0.24 -0.37 9.02
N SER A 25 -0.78 -1.59 8.89
CA SER A 25 -0.50 -2.64 9.88
C SER A 25 0.93 -3.13 9.74
N THR A 26 1.63 -3.18 10.87
CA THR A 26 2.94 -3.83 11.02
C THR A 26 2.83 -5.25 11.56
N HIS A 27 1.61 -5.78 11.68
CA HIS A 27 1.34 -7.12 12.21
C HIS A 27 0.67 -7.99 11.16
N ARG A 28 1.28 -9.12 10.87
CA ARG A 28 0.81 -10.12 9.92
C ARG A 28 -0.57 -10.67 10.25
N ASP A 29 -0.87 -10.88 11.54
CA ASP A 29 -2.14 -11.45 12.01
C ASP A 29 -3.31 -10.47 11.88
N HIS A 30 -3.02 -9.19 11.66
CA HIS A 30 -3.99 -8.13 11.51
C HIS A 30 -3.64 -7.22 10.32
N PRO A 31 -3.56 -7.77 9.09
CA PRO A 31 -3.17 -7.00 7.92
C PRO A 31 -4.21 -5.92 7.60
N THR A 32 -3.73 -4.78 7.10
CA THR A 32 -4.63 -3.71 6.61
C THR A 32 -5.38 -4.19 5.37
N PRO A 33 -6.72 -4.16 5.32
CA PRO A 33 -7.46 -4.51 4.13
C PRO A 33 -7.15 -3.55 2.96
N PHE A 34 -6.92 -4.10 1.78
CA PHE A 34 -6.82 -3.33 0.54
C PHE A 34 -8.21 -2.86 0.14
N THR A 35 -8.44 -1.55 0.09
CA THR A 35 -9.74 -0.93 -0.20
C THR A 35 -9.77 -0.22 -1.55
N SER A 36 -8.61 -0.09 -2.19
CA SER A 36 -8.43 0.45 -3.54
C SER A 36 -7.44 -0.44 -4.30
N ASP A 37 -7.36 -0.28 -5.60
CA ASP A 37 -6.40 -0.98 -6.46
C ASP A 37 -4.95 -0.46 -6.32
N GLU A 38 -4.77 0.59 -5.52
CA GLU A 38 -3.47 1.24 -5.30
C GLU A 38 -3.27 1.60 -3.82
N ILE A 39 -2.06 1.32 -3.30
CA ILE A 39 -1.56 1.87 -2.04
C ILE A 39 -0.28 2.64 -2.30
N LYS A 40 -0.02 3.61 -1.42
CA LYS A 40 1.20 4.44 -1.42
C LYS A 40 1.74 4.53 -0.01
N GLY A 41 3.05 4.69 0.10
CA GLY A 41 3.70 4.92 1.37
C GLY A 41 5.09 5.54 1.20
N GLU A 42 5.70 5.82 2.33
CA GLU A 42 7.02 6.41 2.40
C GLU A 42 8.08 5.36 2.72
N LEU A 43 9.27 5.56 2.15
CA LEU A 43 10.50 4.84 2.46
C LEU A 43 11.39 5.80 3.25
N ASN A 44 11.60 5.49 4.53
CA ASN A 44 12.25 6.39 5.48
C ASN A 44 13.51 5.80 6.11
N ALA A 45 14.17 4.87 5.42
CA ALA A 45 15.37 4.16 5.88
C ALA A 45 15.14 3.36 7.19
N LYS A 46 13.90 3.00 7.48
CA LYS A 46 13.53 2.15 8.61
C LYS A 46 12.98 0.82 8.07
N GLU A 47 13.47 -0.27 8.62
CA GLU A 47 12.93 -1.59 8.34
C GLU A 47 11.63 -1.77 9.15
N ILE A 48 10.54 -1.25 8.60
CA ILE A 48 9.20 -1.43 9.15
C ILE A 48 8.41 -2.25 8.15
N GLU A 49 8.08 -3.47 8.51
CA GLU A 49 7.28 -4.36 7.68
C GLU A 49 5.82 -3.88 7.65
N TYR A 50 5.19 -4.01 6.48
CA TYR A 50 3.78 -3.67 6.30
C TYR A 50 3.04 -4.86 5.71
N PHE A 51 1.84 -5.10 6.22
CA PHE A 51 0.99 -6.22 5.81
C PHE A 51 -0.37 -5.71 5.35
N TYR A 52 -0.75 -6.15 4.16
CA TYR A 52 -2.04 -5.81 3.54
C TYR A 52 -2.75 -7.09 3.10
N SER A 53 -4.07 -7.12 3.19
CA SER A 53 -4.88 -8.27 2.78
C SER A 53 -5.89 -7.92 1.70
N PHE A 54 -6.14 -8.86 0.80
CA PHE A 54 -7.19 -8.79 -0.21
C PHE A 54 -7.58 -10.19 -0.67
N THR A 55 -8.73 -10.31 -1.34
CA THR A 55 -9.12 -11.57 -1.98
C THR A 55 -8.59 -11.60 -3.40
N ALA A 56 -7.98 -12.72 -3.79
CA ALA A 56 -7.37 -12.93 -5.09
C ALA A 56 -7.82 -14.25 -5.70
N GLY A 57 -7.97 -14.30 -7.03
CA GLY A 57 -8.39 -15.47 -7.79
C GLY A 57 -9.91 -15.74 -7.77
N PRO A 58 -10.36 -16.77 -8.52
CA PRO A 58 -9.58 -17.53 -9.49
C PRO A 58 -9.18 -16.69 -10.71
N GLY A 59 -7.99 -16.89 -11.21
CA GLY A 59 -7.45 -16.18 -12.38
C GLY A 59 -6.07 -15.57 -12.13
N GLU A 60 -5.62 -14.77 -13.08
CA GLU A 60 -4.34 -14.06 -12.99
C GLU A 60 -4.45 -12.83 -12.10
N VAL A 61 -3.47 -12.65 -11.23
CA VAL A 61 -3.29 -11.49 -10.36
C VAL A 61 -1.93 -10.90 -10.64
N THR A 62 -1.87 -9.59 -10.85
CA THR A 62 -0.63 -8.87 -11.13
C THR A 62 -0.39 -7.83 -10.05
N LEU A 63 0.83 -7.85 -9.50
CA LEU A 63 1.37 -6.83 -8.62
C LEU A 63 2.35 -5.96 -9.41
N THR A 64 2.21 -4.64 -9.32
CA THR A 64 3.17 -3.68 -9.82
C THR A 64 3.66 -2.84 -8.66
N VAL A 65 4.95 -2.91 -8.38
CA VAL A 65 5.60 -2.14 -7.30
C VAL A 65 6.52 -1.10 -7.93
N ASP A 66 6.21 0.17 -7.71
CA ASP A 66 7.01 1.32 -8.12
C ASP A 66 7.69 1.92 -6.88
N VAL A 67 8.95 2.27 -7.01
CA VAL A 67 9.74 3.00 -6.00
C VAL A 67 10.31 4.25 -6.64
N LYS A 68 10.19 5.39 -5.97
CA LYS A 68 10.85 6.64 -6.36
C LYS A 68 11.78 7.09 -5.25
N SER A 69 13.05 7.27 -5.57
CA SER A 69 14.06 7.75 -4.62
C SER A 69 13.99 9.25 -4.41
N SER A 70 14.10 9.66 -3.15
CA SER A 70 14.28 11.06 -2.73
C SER A 70 15.71 11.34 -2.26
N ASP A 71 16.42 10.29 -1.83
CA ASP A 71 17.80 10.38 -1.31
C ASP A 71 18.52 9.05 -1.54
N GLY A 72 19.44 9.04 -2.51
CA GLY A 72 20.28 7.88 -2.82
C GLY A 72 19.52 6.65 -3.31
N THR A 73 20.09 5.50 -3.04
CA THR A 73 19.47 4.21 -3.34
C THR A 73 18.42 3.87 -2.28
N THR A 74 17.24 3.47 -2.71
CA THR A 74 16.17 2.99 -1.81
C THR A 74 15.32 1.93 -2.49
N GLY A 75 14.50 1.22 -1.73
CA GLY A 75 13.62 0.19 -2.27
C GLY A 75 12.79 -0.51 -1.22
N THR A 76 12.04 -1.48 -1.68
CA THR A 76 11.28 -2.40 -0.84
C THR A 76 11.31 -3.79 -1.42
N ALA A 77 11.54 -4.77 -0.57
CA ALA A 77 11.21 -6.15 -0.90
C ALA A 77 9.70 -6.36 -0.78
N PHE A 78 9.16 -7.34 -1.50
CA PHE A 78 7.76 -7.70 -1.40
C PHE A 78 7.53 -9.19 -1.66
N GLU A 79 6.49 -9.69 -1.02
CA GLU A 79 6.04 -11.07 -1.12
C GLU A 79 4.51 -11.10 -1.16
N LEU A 80 3.95 -12.10 -1.84
CA LEU A 80 2.54 -12.44 -1.74
C LEU A 80 2.41 -13.79 -1.04
N LEU A 81 1.74 -13.80 0.10
CA LEU A 81 1.55 -14.98 0.94
C LEU A 81 0.11 -15.46 0.85
N ASP A 82 -0.14 -16.74 1.03
CA ASP A 82 -1.51 -17.19 1.31
C ASP A 82 -1.96 -16.73 2.71
N ALA A 83 -3.26 -16.74 2.98
CA ALA A 83 -3.80 -16.22 4.25
C ALA A 83 -3.31 -17.00 5.47
N ASP A 84 -3.09 -18.30 5.31
CA ASP A 84 -2.56 -19.16 6.37
C ASP A 84 -1.05 -18.93 6.54
N ALA A 85 -0.48 -18.17 5.61
CA ALA A 85 0.86 -17.61 5.59
C ALA A 85 1.98 -18.63 5.76
N ASN A 86 1.69 -19.87 5.45
CA ASN A 86 2.67 -20.94 5.46
C ASN A 86 3.35 -21.13 4.09
N LYS A 87 2.89 -20.39 3.07
CA LYS A 87 3.40 -20.51 1.71
C LYS A 87 3.44 -19.16 1.02
N ALA A 88 4.61 -18.79 0.51
CA ALA A 88 4.74 -17.67 -0.41
C ALA A 88 4.20 -18.09 -1.79
N LEU A 89 3.32 -17.28 -2.33
CA LEU A 89 2.79 -17.38 -3.69
C LEU A 89 3.69 -16.65 -4.68
N ILE A 90 4.20 -15.50 -4.28
CA ILE A 90 5.29 -14.74 -4.92
C ILE A 90 6.30 -14.49 -3.82
N CYS A 91 7.59 -14.81 -4.05
CA CYS A 91 8.63 -14.68 -3.03
C CYS A 91 9.78 -13.82 -3.52
N CYS A 92 10.30 -13.08 -2.54
CA CYS A 92 11.66 -12.58 -2.55
C CYS A 92 11.95 -11.59 -3.69
N GLU A 93 10.94 -10.87 -4.11
CA GLU A 93 11.01 -9.85 -5.15
C GLU A 93 11.34 -8.48 -4.55
N PHE A 94 11.87 -7.57 -5.35
CA PHE A 94 12.12 -6.22 -4.88
C PHE A 94 12.03 -5.20 -6.00
N ALA A 95 11.58 -3.99 -5.66
CA ALA A 95 11.66 -2.81 -6.49
C ALA A 95 12.66 -1.84 -5.87
N GLN A 96 13.59 -1.32 -6.68
CA GLN A 96 14.68 -0.47 -6.22
C GLN A 96 14.90 0.71 -7.16
N ALA A 97 15.20 1.86 -6.60
CA ALA A 97 15.69 3.04 -7.30
C ALA A 97 17.10 3.37 -6.84
N ASP A 98 18.07 3.46 -7.77
CA ASP A 98 19.48 3.48 -7.45
C ASP A 98 20.08 4.86 -7.20
N SER A 99 19.33 5.93 -7.51
CA SER A 99 19.80 7.31 -7.33
C SER A 99 18.65 8.26 -7.08
N THR A 100 18.96 9.40 -6.50
CA THR A 100 17.98 10.48 -6.23
C THR A 100 17.20 10.86 -7.50
N GLY A 101 15.89 10.87 -7.40
CA GLY A 101 14.96 11.15 -8.50
C GLY A 101 14.68 9.97 -9.43
N ALA A 102 15.45 8.87 -9.32
CA ALA A 102 15.19 7.66 -10.11
C ALA A 102 13.89 6.98 -9.69
N THR A 103 13.33 6.22 -10.62
CA THR A 103 12.16 5.35 -10.40
C THR A 103 12.55 3.92 -10.75
N GLY A 104 12.34 3.01 -9.81
CA GLY A 104 12.46 1.58 -10.01
C GLY A 104 11.07 0.94 -10.08
N ARG A 105 10.96 -0.14 -10.83
CA ARG A 105 9.70 -0.90 -10.99
C ARG A 105 9.98 -2.38 -11.02
N ASP A 106 9.13 -3.14 -10.36
CA ASP A 106 9.01 -4.57 -10.55
C ASP A 106 7.54 -4.98 -10.77
N ILE A 107 7.32 -5.97 -11.62
CA ILE A 107 5.98 -6.49 -11.97
C ILE A 107 6.01 -8.00 -11.85
N LYS A 108 5.10 -8.54 -11.07
CA LYS A 108 4.94 -9.99 -10.90
C LYS A 108 3.50 -10.39 -11.06
N SER A 109 3.29 -11.52 -11.75
CA SER A 109 1.97 -12.12 -11.93
C SER A 109 1.95 -13.55 -11.45
N ILE A 110 0.80 -13.97 -10.93
CA ILE A 110 0.53 -15.34 -10.54
C ILE A 110 -0.89 -15.74 -10.96
N LYS A 111 -1.06 -16.96 -11.40
CA LYS A 111 -2.38 -17.54 -11.69
C LYS A 111 -2.82 -18.38 -10.50
N LEU A 112 -3.94 -18.03 -9.91
CA LEU A 112 -4.56 -18.72 -8.80
C LEU A 112 -5.72 -19.60 -9.31
N GLY A 113 -5.79 -20.85 -8.85
CA GLY A 113 -6.82 -21.81 -9.26
C GLY A 113 -8.15 -21.61 -8.55
N LYS A 114 -8.15 -20.91 -7.42
CA LYS A 114 -9.35 -20.62 -6.60
C LYS A 114 -9.28 -19.23 -6.01
N GLY A 115 -10.44 -18.69 -5.61
CA GLY A 115 -10.51 -17.49 -4.80
C GLY A 115 -9.98 -17.77 -3.39
N GLN A 116 -9.08 -16.91 -2.90
CA GLN A 116 -8.49 -17.02 -1.56
C GLN A 116 -8.07 -15.66 -1.03
N THR A 117 -8.02 -15.53 0.28
CA THR A 117 -7.41 -14.35 0.90
C THR A 117 -5.89 -14.48 0.79
N VAL A 118 -5.24 -13.40 0.39
CA VAL A 118 -3.78 -13.31 0.30
C VAL A 118 -3.30 -12.10 1.11
N ILE A 119 -2.03 -12.16 1.52
CA ILE A 119 -1.36 -11.11 2.28
C ILE A 119 -0.19 -10.61 1.44
N LEU A 120 -0.21 -9.31 1.12
CA LEU A 120 0.95 -8.62 0.59
C LEU A 120 1.82 -8.17 1.76
N HIS A 121 3.06 -8.62 1.78
CA HIS A 121 4.08 -8.25 2.74
C HIS A 121 5.09 -7.33 2.05
N LEU A 122 5.34 -6.16 2.62
CA LEU A 122 6.33 -5.19 2.16
C LEU A 122 7.40 -5.01 3.22
N THR A 123 8.67 -5.07 2.82
CA THR A 123 9.82 -4.83 3.69
C THR A 123 10.69 -3.72 3.08
N PRO A 124 10.49 -2.44 3.46
CA PRO A 124 11.33 -1.33 3.05
C PRO A 124 12.80 -1.56 3.40
N PHE A 125 13.70 -1.09 2.56
CA PHE A 125 15.13 -1.16 2.82
C PHE A 125 15.54 -0.23 3.98
N LYS A 126 16.60 -0.62 4.69
CA LYS A 126 17.16 0.15 5.84
C LYS A 126 17.92 1.41 5.43
N TYR A 127 17.98 1.73 4.14
CA TYR A 127 18.78 2.83 3.61
C TYR A 127 18.01 3.59 2.53
N GLY A 128 18.39 4.85 2.36
CA GLY A 128 17.75 5.76 1.43
C GLY A 128 16.33 6.15 1.85
N THR A 129 15.82 7.17 1.22
CA THR A 129 14.46 7.65 1.44
C THR A 129 13.73 7.80 0.11
N GLY A 130 12.40 7.79 0.15
CA GLY A 130 11.60 7.91 -1.06
C GLY A 130 10.14 7.56 -0.83
N THR A 131 9.49 7.15 -1.88
CA THR A 131 8.10 6.70 -1.84
C THR A 131 7.95 5.39 -2.59
N TYR A 132 6.97 4.60 -2.17
CA TYR A 132 6.54 3.45 -2.94
C TYR A 132 5.07 3.56 -3.34
N ARG A 133 4.73 2.83 -4.40
CA ARG A 133 3.37 2.63 -4.86
C ARG A 133 3.21 1.18 -5.24
N VAL A 134 2.17 0.52 -4.71
CA VAL A 134 1.78 -0.81 -5.14
C VAL A 134 0.42 -0.75 -5.80
N ARG A 135 0.31 -1.34 -6.97
CA ARG A 135 -0.95 -1.54 -7.69
C ARG A 135 -1.21 -3.02 -7.83
N ILE A 136 -2.46 -3.39 -7.63
CA ILE A 136 -2.94 -4.75 -7.87
C ILE A 136 -4.01 -4.73 -8.96
N SER A 137 -3.97 -5.74 -9.84
CA SER A 137 -4.92 -5.87 -10.94
C SER A 137 -5.19 -7.33 -11.28
N GLY A 138 -6.17 -7.56 -12.14
CA GLY A 138 -6.59 -8.89 -12.55
C GLY A 138 -7.72 -9.46 -11.68
N ALA A 139 -7.65 -10.74 -11.35
CA ALA A 139 -8.67 -11.43 -10.57
C ALA A 139 -8.56 -11.09 -9.07
N VAL A 140 -8.98 -9.88 -8.70
CA VAL A 140 -8.94 -9.37 -7.33
C VAL A 140 -10.30 -8.85 -6.89
N ALA A 141 -10.63 -9.05 -5.60
CA ALA A 141 -11.77 -8.45 -4.95
C ALA A 141 -11.27 -7.64 -3.75
N LEU A 142 -11.51 -6.33 -3.82
CA LEU A 142 -11.09 -5.39 -2.78
C LEU A 142 -12.15 -5.28 -1.69
N ALA A 143 -11.73 -5.02 -0.46
CA ALA A 143 -12.64 -4.78 0.63
C ALA A 143 -13.46 -3.51 0.33
N ARG A 144 -14.79 -3.65 0.29
CA ARG A 144 -15.69 -2.51 0.17
C ARG A 144 -16.04 -2.01 1.56
N TYR A 145 -15.83 -0.74 1.83
CA TYR A 145 -16.45 -0.12 2.99
C TYR A 145 -17.95 -0.05 2.73
N GLY A 146 -18.70 -0.87 3.46
CA GLY A 146 -20.15 -0.72 3.48
C GLY A 146 -20.51 0.63 4.09
N HIS A 147 -21.02 1.55 3.30
CA HIS A 147 -21.79 2.67 3.84
C HIS A 147 -23.02 2.06 4.52
N ARG A 148 -23.04 2.04 5.85
CA ARG A 148 -24.23 1.87 6.66
C ARG A 148 -24.78 3.23 7.01
#